data_2f0554c69d11c42e84b0fa1bd087ee78
#
_entry.id   2f0554c69d11c42e84b0fa1bd087ee78
#
_cell.length_a   1.000
_cell.length_b   1.000
_cell.length_c   1.000
_cell.angle_alpha   90.00
_cell.angle_beta   90.00
_cell.angle_gamma   90.00
#
_symmetry.space_group_name_H-M   'P 1'
#
loop_
_entity.id
_entity.type
_entity.pdbx_description
1 polymer ?
#
loop_
_entity_poly.entity_id
_entity_poly.type
_entity_poly.pdbx_seq_one_letter_code
_entity_poly.pdbx_strand_id
1 'polypeptide(L)'
;VKQGAIPVQDVGIIDAVRTGKVEIVAAVESFDADGVLLTDGTRIEPDTVIAATGYARGLQPLLGHLGVLDGRGRPVVSGARTPQTAPGLYFTGYTNPISGMLRELARDAERIARAVARGVRTGK
;
A
#
# COMPACT_ATOMS: atom_id res chain seq x y z
N VAL A 1 -9.13 1.87 11.35
CA VAL A 1 -8.31 2.32 10.21
C VAL A 1 -8.90 1.66 8.98
N LYS A 2 -9.34 2.44 7.95
CA LYS A 2 -9.84 1.88 6.69
C LYS A 2 -8.76 0.96 6.10
N GLN A 3 -9.13 -0.25 5.70
CA GLN A 3 -8.21 -1.25 5.15
C GLN A 3 -7.35 -0.64 4.01
N GLY A 4 -6.03 -0.59 4.20
CA GLY A 4 -5.09 -0.07 3.21
C GLY A 4 -4.69 1.42 3.38
N ALA A 5 -5.21 2.14 4.38
CA ALA A 5 -4.72 3.48 4.69
C ALA A 5 -3.35 3.40 5.38
N ILE A 6 -2.42 4.22 4.95
CA ILE A 6 -1.12 4.36 5.60
C ILE A 6 -1.34 5.21 6.87
N PRO A 7 -0.93 4.74 8.06
CA PRO A 7 -0.99 5.57 9.26
C PRO A 7 -0.02 6.75 9.09
N VAL A 8 -0.54 7.98 9.22
CA VAL A 8 0.24 9.21 9.16
C VAL A 8 0.50 9.68 10.57
N GLN A 9 1.76 9.90 10.91
CA GLN A 9 2.14 10.61 12.14
C GLN A 9 2.13 12.11 11.85
N ASP A 10 1.28 12.85 12.53
CA ASP A 10 1.26 14.31 12.41
C ASP A 10 2.43 14.91 13.20
N VAL A 11 3.31 15.61 12.48
CA VAL A 11 4.45 16.37 13.03
C VAL A 11 4.32 17.85 12.64
N GLY A 12 3.07 18.37 12.55
CA GLY A 12 2.78 19.76 12.29
C GLY A 12 2.06 20.05 10.96
N ILE A 13 1.71 19.04 10.16
CA ILE A 13 0.96 19.26 8.91
C ILE A 13 -0.43 19.83 9.18
N ILE A 14 -1.11 19.40 10.24
CA ILE A 14 -2.43 19.89 10.60
C ILE A 14 -2.37 21.40 10.91
N ASP A 15 -1.37 21.83 11.68
CA ASP A 15 -1.19 23.26 12.01
C ASP A 15 -0.76 24.06 10.78
N ALA A 16 0.06 23.51 9.90
CA ALA A 16 0.45 24.18 8.65
C ALA A 16 -0.76 24.42 7.74
N VAL A 17 -1.67 23.48 7.62
CA VAL A 17 -2.93 23.63 6.89
C VAL A 17 -3.84 24.66 7.56
N ARG A 18 -4.03 24.59 8.88
CA ARG A 18 -4.88 25.52 9.63
C ARG A 18 -4.41 26.96 9.56
N THR A 19 -3.09 27.16 9.50
CA THR A 19 -2.48 28.50 9.43
C THR A 19 -2.28 29.01 8.00
N GLY A 20 -2.71 28.25 6.98
CA GLY A 20 -2.60 28.61 5.57
C GLY A 20 -1.17 28.51 5.00
N LYS A 21 -0.23 27.89 5.72
CA LYS A 21 1.13 27.63 5.22
C LYS A 21 1.16 26.50 4.19
N VAL A 22 0.18 25.60 4.24
CA VAL A 22 -0.04 24.51 3.29
C VAL A 22 -1.49 24.57 2.85
N GLU A 23 -1.70 24.60 1.57
CA GLU A 23 -3.02 24.53 0.95
C GLU A 23 -3.29 23.10 0.46
N ILE A 24 -4.50 22.61 0.72
CA ILE A 24 -4.99 21.36 0.16
C ILE A 24 -5.82 21.71 -1.07
N VAL A 25 -5.39 21.25 -2.22
CA VAL A 25 -6.05 21.50 -3.50
C VAL A 25 -6.73 20.23 -4.02
N ALA A 26 -7.50 20.35 -5.11
CA ALA A 26 -8.10 19.21 -5.81
C ALA A 26 -7.02 18.26 -6.36
N ALA A 27 -7.42 17.07 -6.77
CA ALA A 27 -6.48 16.09 -7.34
C ALA A 27 -5.89 16.63 -8.65
N VAL A 28 -4.67 16.20 -8.96
CA VAL A 28 -4.01 16.51 -10.23
C VAL A 28 -4.72 15.75 -11.35
N GLU A 29 -5.12 16.44 -12.40
CA GLU A 29 -5.65 15.88 -13.63
C GLU A 29 -4.54 15.63 -14.65
N SER A 30 -3.71 16.65 -14.91
CA SER A 30 -2.62 16.58 -15.88
C SER A 30 -1.49 17.55 -15.58
N PHE A 31 -0.35 17.30 -16.20
CA PHE A 31 0.80 18.23 -16.25
C PHE A 31 0.99 18.69 -17.67
N ASP A 32 1.37 19.94 -17.84
CA ASP A 32 1.88 20.47 -19.11
C ASP A 32 3.19 21.25 -18.90
N ALA A 33 3.67 21.95 -19.94
CA ALA A 33 4.94 22.68 -19.88
C ALA A 33 4.95 23.84 -18.86
N ASP A 34 3.77 24.40 -18.59
CA ASP A 34 3.63 25.64 -17.83
C ASP A 34 2.99 25.43 -16.45
N GLY A 35 2.53 24.23 -16.13
CA GLY A 35 1.92 24.01 -14.82
C GLY A 35 1.15 22.69 -14.64
N VAL A 36 0.24 22.72 -13.71
CA VAL A 36 -0.57 21.59 -13.26
C VAL A 36 -2.04 21.95 -13.35
N LEU A 37 -2.82 21.15 -14.07
CA LEU A 37 -4.26 21.24 -14.12
C LEU A 37 -4.86 20.33 -13.02
N LEU A 38 -5.78 20.86 -12.24
CA LEU A 38 -6.50 20.14 -11.20
C LEU A 38 -7.86 19.67 -11.71
N THR A 39 -8.43 18.65 -11.08
CA THR A 39 -9.72 18.05 -11.46
C THR A 39 -10.93 18.97 -11.28
N ASP A 40 -10.79 20.09 -10.57
CA ASP A 40 -11.79 21.14 -10.45
C ASP A 40 -11.65 22.24 -11.50
N GLY A 41 -10.73 22.09 -12.45
CA GLY A 41 -10.41 23.06 -13.49
C GLY A 41 -9.43 24.16 -13.07
N THR A 42 -8.98 24.18 -11.83
CA THR A 42 -7.98 25.13 -11.35
C THR A 42 -6.63 24.81 -11.97
N ARG A 43 -5.90 25.84 -12.39
CA ARG A 43 -4.51 25.73 -12.86
C ARG A 43 -3.57 26.36 -11.84
N ILE A 44 -2.49 25.66 -11.53
CA ILE A 44 -1.42 26.15 -10.66
C ILE A 44 -0.07 26.05 -11.38
N GLU A 45 0.83 26.97 -11.09
CA GLU A 45 2.17 27.08 -11.70
C GLU A 45 3.23 26.96 -10.57
N PRO A 46 3.51 25.75 -10.08
CA PRO A 46 4.47 25.55 -9.01
C PRO A 46 5.91 25.62 -9.52
N ASP A 47 6.81 26.22 -8.76
CA ASP A 47 8.26 26.20 -9.05
C ASP A 47 8.85 24.79 -8.98
N THR A 48 8.26 23.92 -8.17
CA THR A 48 8.73 22.55 -7.96
C THR A 48 7.58 21.61 -7.68
N VAL A 49 7.61 20.42 -8.28
CA VAL A 49 6.66 19.36 -8.01
C VAL A 49 7.38 18.15 -7.42
N ILE A 50 6.90 17.64 -6.30
CA ILE A 50 7.40 16.42 -5.66
C ILE A 50 6.37 15.30 -5.86
N ALA A 51 6.70 14.33 -6.71
CA ALA A 51 5.83 13.17 -6.97
C ALA A 51 5.98 12.09 -5.87
N ALA A 52 5.24 12.25 -4.78
CA ALA A 52 5.21 11.29 -3.67
C ALA A 52 4.06 10.27 -3.84
N THR A 53 3.93 9.66 -5.02
CA THR A 53 2.79 8.83 -5.43
C THR A 53 2.82 7.39 -4.92
N GLY A 54 3.89 6.99 -4.22
CA GLY A 54 4.08 5.61 -3.75
C GLY A 54 4.51 4.66 -4.88
N TYR A 55 4.36 3.36 -4.62
CA TYR A 55 4.79 2.30 -5.54
C TYR A 55 3.62 1.43 -6.00
N ALA A 56 3.65 1.01 -7.27
CA ALA A 56 2.81 -0.07 -7.75
C ALA A 56 3.31 -1.41 -7.18
N ARG A 57 2.39 -2.28 -6.77
CA ARG A 57 2.75 -3.58 -6.14
C ARG A 57 3.37 -4.59 -7.11
N GLY A 58 3.10 -4.46 -8.40
CA GLY A 58 3.67 -5.32 -9.44
C GLY A 58 3.28 -6.80 -9.38
N LEU A 59 2.27 -7.17 -8.60
CA LEU A 59 1.87 -8.58 -8.42
C LEU A 59 0.95 -9.09 -9.53
N GLN A 60 0.20 -8.21 -10.19
CA GLN A 60 -0.81 -8.61 -11.18
C GLN A 60 -0.22 -9.42 -12.35
N PRO A 61 0.89 -9.03 -12.97
CA PRO A 61 1.49 -9.82 -14.05
C PRO A 61 1.97 -11.21 -13.61
N LEU A 62 2.39 -11.35 -12.34
CA LEU A 62 2.95 -12.59 -11.81
C LEU A 62 1.87 -13.54 -11.29
N LEU A 63 0.85 -13.03 -10.60
CA LEU A 63 -0.05 -13.82 -9.78
C LEU A 63 -1.53 -13.61 -10.11
N GLY A 64 -1.86 -12.68 -11.01
CA GLY A 64 -3.25 -12.35 -11.35
C GLY A 64 -4.05 -13.56 -11.83
N HIS A 65 -3.42 -14.46 -12.57
CA HIS A 65 -4.02 -15.70 -13.09
C HIS A 65 -4.40 -16.71 -11.99
N LEU A 66 -3.89 -16.57 -10.76
CA LEU A 66 -4.18 -17.47 -9.64
C LEU A 66 -5.43 -17.05 -8.84
N GLY A 67 -6.02 -15.88 -9.11
CA GLY A 67 -7.16 -15.37 -8.35
C GLY A 67 -6.84 -15.06 -6.88
N VAL A 68 -5.57 -14.73 -6.57
CA VAL A 68 -5.08 -14.49 -5.20
C VAL A 68 -4.99 -13.00 -4.85
N LEU A 69 -5.39 -12.13 -5.77
CA LEU A 69 -5.34 -10.68 -5.62
C LEU A 69 -6.76 -10.08 -5.62
N ASP A 70 -6.96 -9.01 -4.86
CA ASP A 70 -8.18 -8.21 -4.90
C ASP A 70 -8.21 -7.26 -6.12
N GLY A 71 -9.33 -6.56 -6.33
CA GLY A 71 -9.49 -5.59 -7.43
C GLY A 71 -8.52 -4.40 -7.40
N ARG A 72 -7.71 -4.27 -6.35
CA ARG A 72 -6.63 -3.28 -6.22
C ARG A 72 -5.23 -3.88 -6.34
N GLY A 73 -5.14 -5.14 -6.78
CA GLY A 73 -3.88 -5.87 -6.92
C GLY A 73 -3.20 -6.21 -5.59
N ARG A 74 -3.96 -6.31 -4.48
CA ARG A 74 -3.44 -6.72 -3.17
C ARG A 74 -3.76 -8.18 -2.90
N PRO A 75 -2.87 -8.90 -2.18
CA PRO A 75 -3.18 -10.26 -1.73
C PRO A 75 -4.46 -10.31 -0.89
N VAL A 76 -5.35 -11.25 -1.19
CA VAL A 76 -6.61 -11.45 -0.45
C VAL A 76 -6.40 -12.00 0.96
N VAL A 77 -5.24 -12.61 1.21
CA VAL A 77 -4.79 -13.07 2.54
C VAL A 77 -3.36 -12.64 2.79
N SER A 78 -2.93 -12.62 4.05
CA SER A 78 -1.55 -12.29 4.46
C SER A 78 -1.12 -13.08 5.69
N GLY A 79 0.17 -13.05 6.00
CA GLY A 79 0.80 -13.78 7.09
C GLY A 79 0.74 -15.29 6.86
N ALA A 80 0.43 -16.06 7.90
CA ALA A 80 0.44 -17.53 7.86
C ALA A 80 -0.79 -18.17 7.18
N ARG A 81 -1.64 -17.39 6.52
CA ARG A 81 -2.78 -17.88 5.75
C ARG A 81 -2.41 -18.02 4.28
N THR A 82 -2.93 -19.06 3.62
CA THR A 82 -2.78 -19.26 2.17
C THR A 82 -4.13 -19.07 1.47
N PRO A 83 -4.15 -18.59 0.20
CA PRO A 83 -5.37 -18.60 -0.60
C PRO A 83 -5.84 -20.01 -0.88
N GLN A 84 -7.15 -20.23 -0.97
CA GLN A 84 -7.70 -21.54 -1.35
C GLN A 84 -7.29 -21.96 -2.76
N THR A 85 -7.17 -21.00 -3.68
CA THR A 85 -6.77 -21.21 -5.08
C THR A 85 -5.27 -21.49 -5.24
N ALA A 86 -4.45 -21.19 -4.24
CA ALA A 86 -3.00 -21.38 -4.27
C ALA A 86 -2.48 -21.81 -2.88
N PRO A 87 -2.76 -23.05 -2.45
CA PRO A 87 -2.24 -23.58 -1.17
C PRO A 87 -0.71 -23.56 -1.15
N GLY A 88 -0.12 -23.13 -0.03
CA GLY A 88 1.34 -23.00 0.11
C GLY A 88 1.91 -21.67 -0.35
N LEU A 89 1.12 -20.79 -0.98
CA LEU A 89 1.53 -19.43 -1.31
C LEU A 89 1.25 -18.50 -0.12
N TYR A 90 2.27 -17.82 0.38
CA TYR A 90 2.18 -16.89 1.51
C TYR A 90 2.56 -15.49 1.08
N PHE A 91 1.93 -14.50 1.72
CA PHE A 91 2.19 -13.08 1.47
C PHE A 91 2.56 -12.36 2.77
N THR A 92 3.63 -11.57 2.75
CA THR A 92 4.02 -10.69 3.85
C THR A 92 4.39 -9.31 3.32
N GLY A 93 4.26 -8.27 4.15
CA GLY A 93 4.60 -6.90 3.77
C GLY A 93 3.52 -6.15 2.98
N TYR A 94 2.33 -6.72 2.81
CA TYR A 94 1.21 -6.07 2.08
C TYR A 94 0.14 -5.47 3.01
N THR A 95 0.45 -5.31 4.28
CA THR A 95 -0.40 -4.66 5.29
C THR A 95 0.25 -3.36 5.75
N ASN A 96 -0.56 -2.44 6.30
CA ASN A 96 -0.08 -1.18 6.89
C ASN A 96 -0.33 -1.20 8.40
N PRO A 97 0.50 -1.89 9.19
CA PRO A 97 0.29 -2.03 10.62
C PRO A 97 0.73 -0.76 11.37
N ILE A 98 -0.05 -0.37 12.38
CA ILE A 98 0.29 0.75 13.29
C ILE A 98 1.55 0.43 14.09
N SER A 99 1.80 -0.86 14.38
CA SER A 99 2.96 -1.36 15.14
C SER A 99 4.30 -1.24 14.41
N GLY A 100 4.28 -0.82 13.15
CA GLY A 100 5.44 -0.71 12.27
C GLY A 100 5.66 -1.95 11.40
N MET A 101 6.02 -1.69 10.14
CA MET A 101 6.16 -2.74 9.11
C MET A 101 7.23 -3.77 9.45
N LEU A 102 8.41 -3.36 9.88
CA LEU A 102 9.53 -4.28 10.17
C LEU A 102 9.17 -5.27 11.29
N ARG A 103 8.48 -4.79 12.33
CA ARG A 103 8.03 -5.65 13.43
C ARG A 103 7.01 -6.68 12.96
N GLU A 104 6.06 -6.30 12.12
CA GLU A 104 5.07 -7.24 11.60
C GLU A 104 5.68 -8.23 10.60
N LEU A 105 6.64 -7.80 9.78
CA LEU A 105 7.39 -8.70 8.91
C LEU A 105 8.10 -9.81 9.70
N ALA A 106 8.77 -9.47 10.81
CA ALA A 106 9.42 -10.46 11.67
C ALA A 106 8.41 -11.46 12.25
N ARG A 107 7.27 -10.98 12.76
CA ARG A 107 6.19 -11.83 13.29
C ARG A 107 5.56 -12.71 12.23
N ASP A 108 5.35 -12.18 11.03
CA ASP A 108 4.79 -12.95 9.92
C ASP A 108 5.78 -14.00 9.44
N ALA A 109 7.07 -13.70 9.37
CA ALA A 109 8.11 -14.67 9.00
C ALA A 109 8.11 -15.90 9.92
N GLU A 110 8.06 -15.68 11.26
CA GLU A 110 7.96 -16.79 12.22
C GLU A 110 6.68 -17.61 12.04
N ARG A 111 5.54 -16.97 11.84
CA ARG A 111 4.25 -17.64 11.67
C ARG A 111 4.20 -18.44 10.38
N ILE A 112 4.72 -17.88 9.28
CA ILE A 112 4.83 -18.56 7.99
C ILE A 112 5.77 -19.75 8.11
N ALA A 113 6.94 -19.62 8.69
CA ALA A 113 7.89 -20.70 8.90
C ALA A 113 7.24 -21.88 9.66
N ARG A 114 6.51 -21.59 10.74
CA ARG A 114 5.76 -22.63 11.49
C ARG A 114 4.65 -23.26 10.66
N ALA A 115 3.97 -22.51 9.78
CA ALA A 115 2.92 -23.05 8.92
C ALA A 115 3.51 -23.97 7.84
N VAL A 116 4.60 -23.57 7.20
CA VAL A 116 5.35 -24.39 6.23
C VAL A 116 5.84 -25.69 6.88
N ALA A 117 6.49 -25.62 8.05
CA ALA A 117 6.99 -26.79 8.77
C ALA A 117 5.87 -27.79 9.13
N ARG A 118 4.67 -27.30 9.47
CA ARG A 118 3.51 -28.20 9.70
C ARG A 118 3.02 -28.85 8.40
N GLY A 119 2.94 -28.08 7.30
CA GLY A 119 2.55 -28.61 5.99
C GLY A 119 3.47 -29.71 5.49
N VAL A 120 4.77 -29.55 5.63
CA VAL A 120 5.76 -30.57 5.26
C VAL A 120 5.58 -31.86 6.11
N ARG A 121 5.28 -31.73 7.41
CA ARG A 121 5.08 -32.91 8.31
C ARG A 121 3.78 -33.67 8.03
N THR A 122 2.79 -33.05 7.42
CA THR A 122 1.48 -33.67 7.11
C THR A 122 1.38 -34.20 5.68
N GLY A 123 2.46 -34.10 4.88
CA GLY A 123 2.52 -34.66 3.51
C GLY A 123 1.57 -34.01 2.51
N LYS A 124 1.18 -32.74 2.74
CA LYS A 124 0.36 -31.93 1.82
C LYS A 124 1.16 -30.83 1.17
#